data_1886853d5e005aa6223b39669d162af0
#
_entry.id   1886853d5e005aa6223b39669d162af0
#
_cell.length_a   1.000
_cell.length_b   1.000
_cell.length_c   1.000
_cell.angle_alpha   90.00
_cell.angle_beta   90.00
_cell.angle_gamma   90.00
#
_symmetry.space_group_name_H-M   'P 1'
#
loop_
_entity.id
_entity.type
_entity.pdbx_description
1 polymer ?
#
loop_
_entity_poly.entity_id
_entity_poly.type
_entity_poly.pdbx_seq_one_letter_code
_entity_poly.pdbx_strand_id
1 'polypeptide(L)'
;MKGVKCFAAVLVLLALASSGMAVAGTLDEVRARGMVVVGVNVGVAGFSMPDEKGVWKGLDVDTAKAIAAAVFGDTNKVKYVPLTSVQRLPALQSKEVDVLCRNTTATLTRETVNGLNFVHPNYYDGQGFLISKKMGVKNAKQLKGATVCTLPGTTTEMNAADFFRKNGMQWKPV
;
A
#
# COMPACT_ATOMS: atom_id res chain seq x y z
N MET A 1 -30.65 56.01 -2.42
CA MET A 1 -30.17 55.24 -3.57
C MET A 1 -28.64 54.94 -3.55
N LYS A 2 -27.82 55.66 -2.79
CA LYS A 2 -26.37 55.40 -2.72
C LYS A 2 -26.00 54.22 -1.83
N GLY A 3 -26.79 53.91 -0.77
CA GLY A 3 -26.50 52.78 0.13
C GLY A 3 -26.73 51.39 -0.47
N VAL A 4 -27.71 51.23 -1.39
CA VAL A 4 -28.01 49.92 -2.03
C VAL A 4 -26.91 49.50 -3.00
N LYS A 5 -26.26 50.45 -3.67
CA LYS A 5 -25.15 50.18 -4.59
C LYS A 5 -23.88 49.68 -3.87
N CYS A 6 -23.59 50.21 -2.66
CA CYS A 6 -22.47 49.73 -1.86
C CYS A 6 -22.74 48.31 -1.31
N PHE A 7 -23.97 48.00 -0.91
CA PHE A 7 -24.30 46.65 -0.39
C PHE A 7 -24.21 45.56 -1.47
N ALA A 8 -24.66 45.92 -2.70
CA ALA A 8 -24.52 44.98 -3.84
C ALA A 8 -23.07 44.74 -4.22
N ALA A 9 -22.20 45.76 -4.15
CA ALA A 9 -20.78 45.61 -4.46
C ALA A 9 -20.04 44.76 -3.41
N VAL A 10 -20.39 44.86 -2.13
CA VAL A 10 -19.80 44.01 -1.05
C VAL A 10 -20.24 42.57 -1.18
N LEU A 11 -21.51 42.31 -1.55
CA LEU A 11 -22.02 40.94 -1.79
C LEU A 11 -21.34 40.27 -2.98
N VAL A 12 -21.06 40.98 -4.06
CA VAL A 12 -20.34 40.46 -5.23
C VAL A 12 -18.87 40.19 -4.90
N LEU A 13 -18.23 41.03 -4.08
CA LEU A 13 -16.86 40.78 -3.61
C LEU A 13 -16.76 39.58 -2.66
N LEU A 14 -17.75 39.34 -1.78
CA LEU A 14 -17.83 38.16 -0.95
C LEU A 14 -18.09 36.87 -1.75
N ALA A 15 -18.91 36.95 -2.82
CA ALA A 15 -19.16 35.81 -3.69
C ALA A 15 -17.96 35.42 -4.55
N LEU A 16 -17.08 36.38 -4.90
CA LEU A 16 -15.84 36.14 -5.62
C LEU A 16 -14.74 35.57 -4.68
N ALA A 17 -14.78 35.85 -3.38
CA ALA A 17 -13.86 35.30 -2.40
C ALA A 17 -14.19 33.84 -2.01
N SER A 18 -15.37 33.36 -2.30
CA SER A 18 -15.78 31.95 -2.13
C SER A 18 -15.47 31.07 -3.33
N SER A 19 -14.58 31.49 -4.25
CA SER A 19 -13.99 30.62 -5.26
C SER A 19 -13.31 29.46 -4.49
N GLY A 20 -14.01 28.32 -4.40
CA GLY A 20 -13.57 27.17 -3.63
C GLY A 20 -12.12 26.87 -3.95
N MET A 21 -11.27 26.83 -2.94
CA MET A 21 -9.93 26.28 -3.07
C MET A 21 -10.12 24.86 -3.59
N ALA A 22 -9.90 24.66 -4.88
CA ALA A 22 -9.84 23.32 -5.46
C ALA A 22 -8.75 22.59 -4.66
N VAL A 23 -9.16 21.62 -3.83
CA VAL A 23 -8.18 20.76 -3.13
C VAL A 23 -7.39 20.08 -4.23
N ALA A 24 -6.11 20.39 -4.32
CA ALA A 24 -5.21 19.77 -5.28
C ALA A 24 -5.28 18.25 -5.07
N GLY A 25 -5.53 17.51 -6.15
CA GLY A 25 -5.53 16.06 -6.10
C GLY A 25 -4.12 15.52 -5.84
N THR A 26 -4.01 14.29 -5.38
CA THR A 26 -2.72 13.65 -5.11
C THR A 26 -1.76 13.75 -6.30
N LEU A 27 -2.27 13.65 -7.53
CA LEU A 27 -1.45 13.78 -8.73
C LEU A 27 -0.85 15.19 -8.90
N ASP A 28 -1.60 16.23 -8.55
CA ASP A 28 -1.11 17.61 -8.62
C ASP A 28 -0.03 17.86 -7.56
N GLU A 29 -0.23 17.31 -6.35
CA GLU A 29 0.78 17.34 -5.27
C GLU A 29 2.08 16.63 -5.70
N VAL A 30 1.96 15.45 -6.33
CA VAL A 30 3.09 14.67 -6.86
C VAL A 30 3.82 15.44 -7.96
N ARG A 31 3.09 16.04 -8.90
CA ARG A 31 3.66 16.85 -9.99
C ARG A 31 4.37 18.08 -9.46
N ALA A 32 3.77 18.80 -8.53
CA ALA A 32 4.39 19.98 -7.88
C ALA A 32 5.68 19.63 -7.13
N ARG A 33 5.74 18.45 -6.49
CA ARG A 33 6.92 17.94 -5.79
C ARG A 33 8.01 17.45 -6.75
N GLY A 34 7.68 17.08 -7.99
CA GLY A 34 8.62 16.62 -9.01
C GLY A 34 9.08 15.17 -8.85
N MET A 35 8.45 14.36 -8.01
CA MET A 35 8.74 12.94 -7.83
C MET A 35 7.57 12.18 -7.20
N VAL A 36 7.50 10.87 -7.45
CA VAL A 36 6.57 9.95 -6.76
C VAL A 36 7.25 9.38 -5.53
N VAL A 37 6.58 9.39 -4.38
CA VAL A 37 7.04 8.71 -3.16
C VAL A 37 6.34 7.36 -3.06
N VAL A 38 7.11 6.28 -3.11
CA VAL A 38 6.60 4.92 -3.24
C VAL A 38 6.97 4.07 -2.03
N GLY A 39 5.96 3.53 -1.36
CA GLY A 39 6.16 2.54 -0.31
C GLY A 39 6.53 1.18 -0.92
N VAL A 40 7.68 0.65 -0.55
CA VAL A 40 8.21 -0.65 -1.00
C VAL A 40 8.40 -1.61 0.18
N ASN A 41 8.61 -2.89 -0.09
CA ASN A 41 8.96 -3.83 0.97
C ASN A 41 10.39 -3.57 1.47
N VAL A 42 10.67 -3.95 2.70
CA VAL A 42 11.99 -3.81 3.35
C VAL A 42 13.06 -4.79 2.79
N GLY A 43 12.66 -5.74 1.93
CA GLY A 43 13.58 -6.65 1.25
C GLY A 43 12.92 -7.99 0.92
N VAL A 44 12.33 -8.08 -0.29
CA VAL A 44 11.84 -9.35 -0.86
C VAL A 44 12.51 -9.54 -2.21
N ALA A 45 13.34 -10.57 -2.30
CA ALA A 45 14.07 -10.89 -3.52
C ALA A 45 13.13 -11.06 -4.71
N GLY A 46 13.48 -10.45 -5.85
CA GLY A 46 12.66 -10.43 -7.06
C GLY A 46 11.55 -9.39 -7.10
N PHE A 47 11.13 -8.82 -5.95
CA PHE A 47 10.07 -7.81 -5.86
C PHE A 47 10.61 -6.42 -5.50
N SER A 48 11.14 -6.25 -4.31
CA SER A 48 11.80 -5.01 -3.90
C SER A 48 12.92 -5.31 -2.93
N MET A 49 14.14 -5.18 -3.39
CA MET A 49 15.34 -5.42 -2.61
C MET A 49 16.47 -4.52 -3.11
N PRO A 50 17.19 -3.80 -2.22
CA PRO A 50 18.38 -3.08 -2.62
C PRO A 50 19.52 -4.08 -2.91
N ASP A 51 20.32 -3.79 -3.90
CA ASP A 51 21.59 -4.51 -4.12
C ASP A 51 22.69 -4.03 -3.17
N GLU A 52 23.90 -4.59 -3.30
CA GLU A 52 25.06 -4.23 -2.48
C GLU A 52 25.46 -2.76 -2.56
N LYS A 53 25.04 -2.05 -3.61
CA LYS A 53 25.27 -0.62 -3.81
C LYS A 53 24.07 0.25 -3.34
N GLY A 54 23.04 -0.39 -2.73
CA GLY A 54 21.83 0.29 -2.30
C GLY A 54 20.84 0.61 -3.43
N VAL A 55 21.05 0.08 -4.64
CA VAL A 55 20.15 0.30 -5.77
C VAL A 55 18.97 -0.67 -5.68
N TRP A 56 17.76 -0.13 -5.61
CA TRP A 56 16.51 -0.90 -5.56
C TRP A 56 16.24 -1.63 -6.87
N LYS A 57 15.86 -2.91 -6.79
CA LYS A 57 15.58 -3.80 -7.93
C LYS A 57 14.37 -4.69 -7.64
N GLY A 58 13.70 -5.13 -8.71
CA GLY A 58 12.62 -6.11 -8.72
C GLY A 58 11.30 -5.56 -9.25
N LEU A 59 10.30 -6.44 -9.35
CA LEU A 59 9.01 -6.17 -9.99
C LEU A 59 8.28 -4.94 -9.41
N ASP A 60 8.25 -4.81 -8.08
CA ASP A 60 7.60 -3.68 -7.40
C ASP A 60 8.33 -2.37 -7.70
N VAL A 61 9.67 -2.42 -7.77
CA VAL A 61 10.52 -1.28 -8.13
C VAL A 61 10.31 -0.86 -9.58
N ASP A 62 10.22 -1.83 -10.50
CA ASP A 62 9.99 -1.55 -11.91
C ASP A 62 8.58 -1.01 -12.15
N THR A 63 7.58 -1.48 -11.39
CA THR A 63 6.23 -0.90 -11.36
C THR A 63 6.28 0.57 -10.91
N ALA A 64 7.02 0.87 -9.86
CA ALA A 64 7.20 2.25 -9.37
C ALA A 64 7.86 3.16 -10.42
N LYS A 65 8.89 2.65 -11.12
CA LYS A 65 9.54 3.37 -12.23
C LYS A 65 8.59 3.62 -13.39
N ALA A 66 7.72 2.65 -13.72
CA ALA A 66 6.71 2.82 -14.75
C ALA A 66 5.71 3.93 -14.40
N ILE A 67 5.29 4.02 -13.13
CA ILE A 67 4.44 5.12 -12.65
C ILE A 67 5.16 6.47 -12.81
N ALA A 68 6.43 6.57 -12.40
CA ALA A 68 7.20 7.79 -12.55
C ALA A 68 7.37 8.20 -14.02
N ALA A 69 7.63 7.24 -14.90
CA ALA A 69 7.71 7.47 -16.33
C ALA A 69 6.37 8.00 -16.89
N ALA A 70 5.25 7.45 -16.46
CA ALA A 70 3.93 7.90 -16.88
C ALA A 70 3.61 9.33 -16.43
N VAL A 71 4.05 9.72 -15.21
CA VAL A 71 3.76 11.05 -14.63
C VAL A 71 4.73 12.12 -15.14
N PHE A 72 6.02 11.78 -15.28
CA PHE A 72 7.11 12.73 -15.50
C PHE A 72 7.91 12.50 -16.80
N GLY A 73 7.69 11.39 -17.51
CA GLY A 73 8.55 10.98 -18.63
C GLY A 73 9.96 10.51 -18.18
N ASP A 74 10.18 10.30 -16.86
CA ASP A 74 11.49 9.98 -16.30
C ASP A 74 11.33 8.91 -15.19
N THR A 75 11.95 7.75 -15.38
CA THR A 75 11.94 6.61 -14.45
C THR A 75 12.68 6.89 -13.14
N ASN A 76 13.54 7.92 -13.09
CA ASN A 76 14.31 8.28 -11.91
C ASN A 76 13.57 9.20 -10.95
N LYS A 77 12.38 9.68 -11.31
CA LYS A 77 11.54 10.55 -10.48
C LYS A 77 10.77 9.75 -9.41
N VAL A 78 11.47 8.83 -8.72
CA VAL A 78 10.93 7.97 -7.65
C VAL A 78 11.76 8.11 -6.38
N LYS A 79 11.08 8.25 -5.25
CA LYS A 79 11.66 8.10 -3.91
C LYS A 79 11.09 6.83 -3.29
N TYR A 80 11.94 5.87 -2.93
CA TYR A 80 11.52 4.64 -2.26
C TYR A 80 11.51 4.82 -0.75
N VAL A 81 10.42 4.37 -0.11
CA VAL A 81 10.26 4.33 1.36
C VAL A 81 10.04 2.86 1.76
N PRO A 82 11.04 2.22 2.39
CA PRO A 82 10.88 0.86 2.86
C PRO A 82 9.92 0.82 4.06
N LEU A 83 8.87 0.00 3.95
CA LEU A 83 7.81 -0.12 4.95
C LEU A 83 7.62 -1.57 5.35
N THR A 84 7.39 -1.84 6.62
CA THR A 84 6.94 -3.14 7.11
C THR A 84 5.47 -3.40 6.72
N SER A 85 4.99 -4.62 6.92
CA SER A 85 3.61 -4.97 6.63
C SER A 85 2.60 -4.23 7.51
N VAL A 86 2.98 -3.87 8.72
CA VAL A 86 2.14 -3.09 9.65
C VAL A 86 2.12 -1.61 9.28
N GLN A 87 3.26 -1.05 8.87
CA GLN A 87 3.40 0.38 8.56
C GLN A 87 2.76 0.80 7.23
N ARG A 88 2.68 -0.11 6.24
CA ARG A 88 2.34 0.25 4.85
C ARG A 88 0.99 0.94 4.69
N LEU A 89 -0.07 0.47 5.36
CA LEU A 89 -1.41 1.06 5.22
C LEU A 89 -1.51 2.41 5.93
N PRO A 90 -1.06 2.56 7.18
CA PRO A 90 -0.97 3.88 7.82
C PRO A 90 -0.15 4.90 7.02
N ALA A 91 1.00 4.50 6.46
CA ALA A 91 1.84 5.40 5.67
C ALA A 91 1.14 5.91 4.39
N LEU A 92 0.33 5.06 3.73
CA LEU A 92 -0.48 5.47 2.59
C LEU A 92 -1.62 6.40 3.03
N GLN A 93 -2.32 6.07 4.11
CA GLN A 93 -3.43 6.85 4.63
C GLN A 93 -3.01 8.24 5.13
N SER A 94 -1.81 8.35 5.71
CA SER A 94 -1.23 9.63 6.16
C SER A 94 -0.57 10.45 5.06
N LYS A 95 -0.55 9.93 3.81
CA LYS A 95 0.18 10.54 2.69
C LYS A 95 1.71 10.61 2.88
N GLU A 96 2.29 9.80 3.75
CA GLU A 96 3.74 9.63 3.83
C GLU A 96 4.29 9.06 2.52
N VAL A 97 3.50 8.20 1.87
CA VAL A 97 3.74 7.71 0.51
C VAL A 97 2.51 7.95 -0.36
N ASP A 98 2.73 8.18 -1.66
CA ASP A 98 1.66 8.41 -2.64
C ASP A 98 1.03 7.12 -3.12
N VAL A 99 1.84 6.06 -3.20
CA VAL A 99 1.44 4.75 -3.71
C VAL A 99 2.25 3.65 -3.03
N LEU A 100 1.64 2.47 -2.92
CA LEU A 100 2.32 1.25 -2.48
C LEU A 100 2.59 0.36 -3.68
N CYS A 101 3.85 0.15 -4.02
CA CYS A 101 4.31 -0.88 -4.95
C CYS A 101 5.03 -1.96 -4.13
N ARG A 102 4.26 -2.91 -3.62
CA ARG A 102 4.76 -3.98 -2.77
C ARG A 102 3.74 -5.11 -2.64
N ASN A 103 4.15 -6.25 -2.07
CA ASN A 103 3.31 -7.42 -1.80
C ASN A 103 2.11 -7.10 -0.87
N THR A 104 1.14 -6.36 -1.38
CA THR A 104 -0.10 -6.00 -0.68
C THR A 104 -1.28 -6.64 -1.37
N THR A 105 -1.83 -7.69 -0.77
CA THR A 105 -2.97 -8.42 -1.33
C THR A 105 -4.18 -7.50 -1.46
N ALA A 106 -4.79 -7.44 -2.64
CA ALA A 106 -6.08 -6.79 -2.85
C ALA A 106 -7.17 -7.58 -2.12
N THR A 107 -7.91 -6.92 -1.23
CA THR A 107 -9.04 -7.52 -0.51
C THR A 107 -10.15 -6.51 -0.36
N LEU A 108 -11.39 -6.98 -0.35
CA LEU A 108 -12.56 -6.13 -0.15
C LEU A 108 -12.46 -5.29 1.14
N THR A 109 -11.99 -5.90 2.24
CA THR A 109 -11.79 -5.19 3.51
C THR A 109 -10.83 -4.02 3.37
N ARG A 110 -9.72 -4.18 2.64
CA ARG A 110 -8.76 -3.11 2.43
C ARG A 110 -9.32 -1.97 1.58
N GLU A 111 -10.16 -2.28 0.62
CA GLU A 111 -10.84 -1.26 -0.18
C GLU A 111 -11.93 -0.55 0.61
N THR A 112 -12.83 -1.30 1.27
CA THR A 112 -14.02 -0.72 1.92
C THR A 112 -13.74 -0.16 3.31
N VAL A 113 -13.00 -0.88 4.16
CA VAL A 113 -12.75 -0.48 5.55
C VAL A 113 -11.53 0.41 5.68
N ASN A 114 -10.44 0.07 4.97
CA ASN A 114 -9.22 0.87 5.02
C ASN A 114 -9.19 2.01 4.00
N GLY A 115 -10.19 2.10 3.11
CA GLY A 115 -10.29 3.17 2.12
C GLY A 115 -9.17 3.15 1.07
N LEU A 116 -8.63 1.97 0.77
CA LEU A 116 -7.58 1.81 -0.24
C LEU A 116 -8.19 1.62 -1.62
N ASN A 117 -7.48 2.07 -2.63
CA ASN A 117 -7.84 1.84 -4.01
C ASN A 117 -6.78 0.95 -4.67
N PHE A 118 -7.15 -0.26 -5.08
CA PHE A 118 -6.26 -1.16 -5.81
C PHE A 118 -6.47 -0.95 -7.31
N VAL A 119 -5.43 -0.54 -8.01
CA VAL A 119 -5.50 -0.23 -9.43
C VAL A 119 -5.46 -1.51 -10.27
N HIS A 120 -4.43 -2.34 -10.08
CA HIS A 120 -4.28 -3.60 -10.80
C HIS A 120 -3.32 -4.55 -10.06
N PRO A 121 -3.62 -5.86 -9.97
CA PRO A 121 -2.65 -6.84 -9.49
C PRO A 121 -1.50 -6.97 -10.50
N ASN A 122 -0.27 -6.74 -10.04
CA ASN A 122 0.93 -6.93 -10.85
C ASN A 122 1.51 -8.34 -10.70
N TYR A 123 1.02 -9.12 -9.74
CA TYR A 123 1.44 -10.49 -9.48
C TYR A 123 0.32 -11.30 -8.83
N TYR A 124 0.15 -12.54 -9.26
CA TYR A 124 -0.75 -13.52 -8.63
C TYR A 124 0.08 -14.53 -7.90
N ASP A 125 -0.16 -14.69 -6.60
CA ASP A 125 0.51 -15.68 -5.77
C ASP A 125 -0.48 -16.55 -4.99
N GLY A 126 0.04 -17.45 -4.16
CA GLY A 126 -0.73 -18.29 -3.27
C GLY A 126 -0.07 -18.42 -1.90
N GLN A 127 -0.83 -18.97 -0.96
CA GLN A 127 -0.36 -19.21 0.40
C GLN A 127 -0.24 -20.71 0.68
N GLY A 128 0.84 -21.09 1.35
CA GLY A 128 1.07 -22.46 1.83
C GLY A 128 1.83 -22.48 3.15
N PHE A 129 2.01 -23.68 3.68
CA PHE A 129 2.85 -23.91 4.85
C PHE A 129 4.21 -24.44 4.40
N LEU A 130 5.28 -23.73 4.76
CA LEU A 130 6.64 -24.22 4.61
C LEU A 130 7.02 -24.99 5.89
N ILE A 131 7.34 -26.28 5.72
CA ILE A 131 7.66 -27.18 6.83
C ILE A 131 8.94 -27.97 6.56
N SER A 132 9.62 -28.37 7.61
CA SER A 132 10.77 -29.26 7.48
C SER A 132 10.33 -30.65 6.99
N LYS A 133 11.02 -31.19 5.99
CA LYS A 133 10.81 -32.57 5.54
C LYS A 133 10.94 -33.60 6.66
N LYS A 134 11.78 -33.33 7.67
CA LYS A 134 12.00 -34.20 8.83
C LYS A 134 10.74 -34.39 9.70
N MET A 135 9.78 -33.47 9.61
CA MET A 135 8.52 -33.60 10.36
C MET A 135 7.59 -34.66 9.77
N GLY A 136 7.83 -35.16 8.57
CA GLY A 136 7.02 -36.19 7.94
C GLY A 136 5.58 -35.79 7.62
N VAL A 137 5.24 -34.50 7.80
CA VAL A 137 3.89 -33.95 7.53
C VAL A 137 3.65 -33.92 6.03
N LYS A 138 2.56 -34.53 5.61
CA LYS A 138 2.12 -34.59 4.19
C LYS A 138 0.91 -33.73 3.90
N ASN A 139 0.19 -33.30 4.93
CA ASN A 139 -1.04 -32.54 4.80
C ASN A 139 -1.11 -31.50 5.92
N ALA A 140 -1.57 -30.30 5.59
CA ALA A 140 -1.69 -29.17 6.54
C ALA A 140 -2.58 -29.49 7.76
N LYS A 141 -3.56 -30.41 7.63
CA LYS A 141 -4.38 -30.87 8.77
C LYS A 141 -3.60 -31.66 9.84
N GLN A 142 -2.39 -32.09 9.52
CA GLN A 142 -1.50 -32.74 10.49
C GLN A 142 -0.71 -31.73 11.35
N LEU A 143 -0.88 -30.43 11.13
CA LEU A 143 -0.22 -29.36 11.87
C LEU A 143 -0.95 -28.98 13.18
N LYS A 144 -1.80 -29.84 13.71
CA LYS A 144 -2.46 -29.61 15.01
C LYS A 144 -1.44 -29.42 16.14
N GLY A 145 -1.54 -28.30 16.87
CA GLY A 145 -0.61 -27.95 17.95
C GLY A 145 0.72 -27.34 17.47
N ALA A 146 0.88 -27.11 16.16
CA ALA A 146 2.11 -26.55 15.64
C ALA A 146 2.34 -25.10 16.06
N THR A 147 3.63 -24.75 16.21
CA THR A 147 4.07 -23.35 16.26
C THR A 147 4.33 -22.88 14.84
N VAL A 148 3.67 -21.79 14.42
CA VAL A 148 3.73 -21.30 13.04
C VAL A 148 4.14 -19.84 13.05
N CYS A 149 5.23 -19.54 12.34
CA CYS A 149 5.65 -18.16 12.09
C CYS A 149 4.72 -17.48 11.09
N THR A 150 4.23 -16.31 11.46
CA THR A 150 3.45 -15.44 10.57
C THR A 150 3.98 -14.02 10.64
N LEU A 151 3.78 -13.27 9.56
CA LEU A 151 4.16 -11.87 9.55
C LEU A 151 2.92 -11.02 9.93
N PRO A 152 2.97 -10.26 11.04
CA PRO A 152 1.86 -9.43 11.50
C PRO A 152 1.35 -8.45 10.43
N GLY A 153 0.03 -8.22 10.40
CA GLY A 153 -0.62 -7.30 9.46
C GLY A 153 -0.75 -7.83 8.03
N THR A 154 -0.61 -9.15 7.84
CA THR A 154 -0.75 -9.81 6.54
C THR A 154 -2.03 -10.61 6.42
N THR A 155 -2.49 -10.82 5.17
CA THR A 155 -3.55 -11.80 4.88
C THR A 155 -3.10 -13.22 5.20
N THR A 156 -1.80 -13.49 5.15
CA THR A 156 -1.20 -14.80 5.49
C THR A 156 -1.46 -15.16 6.95
N GLU A 157 -1.29 -14.21 7.87
CA GLU A 157 -1.60 -14.37 9.29
C GLU A 157 -3.09 -14.68 9.51
N MET A 158 -3.98 -13.88 8.91
CA MET A 158 -5.43 -14.07 9.04
C MET A 158 -5.89 -15.39 8.45
N ASN A 159 -5.39 -15.77 7.28
CA ASN A 159 -5.74 -17.02 6.61
C ASN A 159 -5.22 -18.25 7.39
N ALA A 160 -4.03 -18.15 8.01
CA ALA A 160 -3.53 -19.20 8.90
C ALA A 160 -4.47 -19.39 10.09
N ALA A 161 -4.84 -18.30 10.78
CA ALA A 161 -5.78 -18.35 11.90
C ALA A 161 -7.13 -18.97 11.50
N ASP A 162 -7.66 -18.57 10.35
CA ASP A 162 -8.91 -19.11 9.81
C ASP A 162 -8.80 -20.60 9.45
N PHE A 163 -7.68 -21.00 8.87
CA PHE A 163 -7.46 -22.41 8.53
C PHE A 163 -7.48 -23.30 9.78
N PHE A 164 -6.74 -22.92 10.82
CA PHE A 164 -6.71 -23.68 12.07
C PHE A 164 -8.08 -23.69 12.76
N ARG A 165 -8.76 -22.56 12.83
CA ARG A 165 -10.09 -22.43 13.40
C ARG A 165 -11.12 -23.31 12.67
N LYS A 166 -11.20 -23.23 11.34
CA LYS A 166 -12.15 -24.00 10.51
C LYS A 166 -11.95 -25.52 10.61
N ASN A 167 -10.72 -25.96 10.90
CA ASN A 167 -10.42 -27.37 11.06
C ASN A 167 -10.44 -27.83 12.53
N GLY A 168 -10.87 -26.99 13.49
CA GLY A 168 -10.90 -27.33 14.91
C GLY A 168 -9.52 -27.62 15.48
N MET A 169 -8.47 -27.04 14.95
CA MET A 169 -7.08 -27.28 15.32
C MET A 169 -6.53 -26.17 16.21
N GLN A 170 -5.84 -26.56 17.27
CA GLN A 170 -5.02 -25.63 18.06
C GLN A 170 -3.69 -25.36 17.32
N TRP A 171 -3.18 -24.14 17.43
CA TRP A 171 -1.87 -23.72 16.92
C TRP A 171 -1.30 -22.57 17.76
N LYS A 172 -0.03 -22.30 17.64
CA LYS A 172 0.64 -21.20 18.33
C LYS A 172 1.27 -20.26 17.29
N PRO A 173 0.75 -19.04 17.08
CA PRO A 173 1.39 -18.04 16.26
C PRO A 173 2.66 -17.50 16.93
N VAL A 174 3.69 -17.22 16.15
CA VAL A 174 4.93 -16.55 16.55
C VAL A 174 5.40 -15.63 15.42
#